data_124af26d3632431799bd871d979c6e6e
#
_entry.id   124af26d3632431799bd871d979c6e6e
#
_cell.length_a   1.000
_cell.length_b   1.000
_cell.length_c   1.000
_cell.angle_alpha   90.00
_cell.angle_beta   90.00
_cell.angle_gamma   90.00
#
_symmetry.space_group_name_H-M   'P 1'
#
loop_
_entity.id
_entity.type
_entity.pdbx_description
1 polymer ?
#
loop_
_entity_poly.entity_id
_entity_poly.type
_entity_poly.pdbx_seq_one_letter_code
_entity_poly.pdbx_strand_id
1 'polypeptide(L)' 'YVRAKGFDLPQMEQMALEYLHKHGRISRSDIASLCKVNEDQAYRLLRKMIEKHPQIQSRGAGKNTYYIWVEQ' A
#
# COMPACT_ATOMS: atom_id res chain seq x y z
N TYR A 1 -1.69 -15.19 -13.12
CA TYR A 1 -1.92 -14.86 -12.52
C TYR A 1 -2.82 -14.28 -11.96
N VAL A 2 -2.76 -14.56 -11.54
CA VAL A 2 -3.30 -13.70 -10.83
C VAL A 2 -4.15 -12.72 -11.46
N ARG A 3 -3.92 -12.42 -12.61
CA ARG A 3 -4.63 -11.55 -13.25
C ARG A 3 -6.01 -11.86 -13.31
N ALA A 4 -6.41 -13.02 -13.45
CA ALA A 4 -7.75 -13.40 -13.55
C ALA A 4 -8.47 -13.23 -12.25
N LYS A 5 -7.78 -13.32 -11.16
CA LYS A 5 -8.36 -13.15 -9.92
C LYS A 5 -7.87 -12.00 -9.19
N GLY A 6 -6.79 -11.43 -9.62
CA GLY A 6 -6.19 -10.31 -8.94
C GLY A 6 -6.77 -9.01 -9.44
N PHE A 7 -6.25 -7.94 -8.93
CA PHE A 7 -6.63 -6.60 -9.32
C PHE A 7 -5.51 -6.00 -10.13
N ASP A 8 -5.81 -5.14 -11.09
CA ASP A 8 -4.74 -4.49 -11.81
C ASP A 8 -4.11 -3.43 -10.93
N LEU A 9 -2.97 -2.93 -11.37
CA LEU A 9 -2.18 -2.01 -10.56
C LEU A 9 -2.94 -0.74 -10.18
N PRO A 10 -3.60 -0.04 -11.11
CA PRO A 10 -4.34 1.16 -10.72
C PRO A 10 -5.43 0.86 -9.71
N GLN A 11 -6.09 -0.27 -9.81
CA GLN A 11 -7.13 -0.62 -8.88
C GLN A 11 -6.56 -0.91 -7.50
N MET A 12 -5.42 -1.59 -7.45
CA MET A 12 -4.77 -1.87 -6.18
C MET A 12 -4.31 -0.59 -5.50
N GLU A 13 -3.80 0.37 -6.29
CA GLU A 13 -3.39 1.64 -5.73
C GLU A 13 -4.58 2.37 -5.12
N GLN A 14 -5.71 2.35 -5.80
CA GLN A 14 -6.88 3.03 -5.29
C GLN A 14 -7.37 2.37 -4.00
N MET A 15 -7.40 1.05 -3.97
CA MET A 15 -7.83 0.33 -2.77
C MET A 15 -6.91 0.66 -1.60
N ALA A 16 -5.61 0.70 -1.86
CA ALA A 16 -4.65 1.00 -0.81
C ALA A 16 -4.79 2.43 -0.31
N LEU A 17 -5.02 3.38 -1.22
CA LEU A 17 -5.21 4.76 -0.81
C LEU A 17 -6.47 4.93 0.03
N GLU A 18 -7.55 4.27 -0.36
CA GLU A 18 -8.78 4.34 0.39
C GLU A 18 -8.59 3.75 1.79
N TYR A 19 -7.88 2.64 1.88
CA TYR A 19 -7.60 2.03 3.16
C TYR A 19 -6.76 2.97 4.02
N LEU A 20 -5.75 3.59 3.42
CA LEU A 20 -4.89 4.51 4.14
C LEU A 20 -5.67 5.69 4.70
N HIS A 21 -6.55 6.28 3.88
CA HIS A 21 -7.34 7.41 4.33
C HIS A 21 -8.36 7.01 5.39
N LYS A 22 -8.91 5.81 5.27
CA LYS A 22 -9.92 5.36 6.21
C LYS A 22 -9.31 5.00 7.57
N HIS A 23 -8.17 4.34 7.57
CA HIS A 23 -7.58 3.84 8.81
C HIS A 23 -6.42 4.69 9.33
N GLY A 24 -5.94 5.62 8.53
CA GLY A 24 -4.85 6.51 8.94
C GLY A 24 -3.46 5.95 8.74
N ARG A 25 -3.33 4.66 8.45
CA ARG A 25 -2.03 4.07 8.19
C ARG A 25 -2.23 2.77 7.43
N ILE A 26 -1.18 2.32 6.77
CA ILE A 26 -1.22 1.09 6.03
C ILE A 26 0.15 0.45 6.08
N SER A 27 0.22 -0.86 6.17
CA SER A 27 1.48 -1.57 6.15
C SER A 27 1.53 -2.48 4.94
N ARG A 28 2.72 -3.04 4.69
CA ARG A 28 2.88 -4.00 3.61
C ARG A 28 1.95 -5.19 3.79
N SER A 29 1.82 -5.67 5.02
CA SER A 29 0.93 -6.77 5.31
C SER A 29 -0.53 -6.41 5.03
N ASP A 30 -0.90 -5.18 5.33
CA ASP A 30 -2.25 -4.73 5.06
C ASP A 30 -2.55 -4.77 3.57
N ILE A 31 -1.61 -4.31 2.76
CA ILE A 31 -1.78 -4.34 1.32
C ILE A 31 -1.83 -5.78 0.81
N ALA A 32 -0.97 -6.63 1.35
CA ALA A 32 -0.95 -8.02 0.92
C ALA A 32 -2.30 -8.69 1.15
N SER A 33 -2.91 -8.43 2.30
CA SER A 33 -4.21 -8.97 2.59
C SER A 33 -5.30 -8.32 1.77
N LEU A 34 -5.25 -7.02 1.65
CA LEU A 34 -6.29 -6.27 0.95
C LEU A 34 -6.34 -6.61 -0.53
N CYS A 35 -5.19 -6.68 -1.16
CA CYS A 35 -5.09 -6.91 -2.60
C CYS A 35 -4.83 -8.36 -2.98
N LYS A 36 -4.68 -9.22 -1.98
CA LYS A 36 -4.42 -10.64 -2.18
C LYS A 36 -3.17 -10.89 -3.00
N VAL A 37 -2.11 -10.22 -2.60
CA VAL A 37 -0.80 -10.37 -3.23
C VAL A 37 0.21 -10.73 -2.14
N ASN A 38 1.40 -11.13 -2.56
CA ASN A 38 2.44 -11.43 -1.58
C ASN A 38 3.11 -10.14 -1.12
N GLU A 39 3.99 -10.24 -0.14
CA GLU A 39 4.60 -9.05 0.44
C GLU A 39 5.54 -8.34 -0.52
N ASP A 40 6.18 -9.07 -1.41
CA ASP A 40 7.05 -8.44 -2.40
C ASP A 40 6.22 -7.54 -3.33
N GLN A 41 5.09 -8.04 -3.76
CA GLN A 41 4.22 -7.26 -4.63
C GLN A 41 3.64 -6.06 -3.88
N ALA A 42 3.30 -6.28 -2.62
CA ALA A 42 2.79 -5.19 -1.78
C ALA A 42 3.83 -4.09 -1.62
N TYR A 43 5.09 -4.48 -1.42
CA TYR A 43 6.16 -3.52 -1.28
C TYR A 43 6.36 -2.71 -2.56
N ARG A 44 6.30 -3.39 -3.72
CA ARG A 44 6.45 -2.70 -4.99
C ARG A 44 5.31 -1.70 -5.21
N LEU A 45 4.10 -2.09 -4.81
CA LEU A 45 2.96 -1.20 -4.91
C LEU A 45 3.17 0.02 -4.03
N LEU A 46 3.64 -0.18 -2.80
CA LEU A 46 3.90 0.92 -1.90
C LEU A 46 4.94 1.88 -2.47
N ARG A 47 5.99 1.35 -3.08
CA ARG A 47 7.00 2.20 -3.66
C ARG A 47 6.44 3.06 -4.78
N LYS A 48 5.58 2.48 -5.61
CA LYS A 48 4.96 3.25 -6.68
C LYS A 48 4.03 4.31 -6.11
N MET A 49 3.31 3.98 -5.06
CA MET A 49 2.43 4.95 -4.42
C MET A 49 3.23 6.11 -3.83
N ILE A 50 4.36 5.82 -3.21
CA ILE A 50 5.20 6.86 -2.64
C ILE A 50 5.74 7.78 -3.73
N GLU A 51 6.08 7.22 -4.89
CA GLU A 51 6.56 8.03 -5.99
C GLU A 51 5.49 8.97 -6.52
N LYS A 52 4.25 8.48 -6.57
CA LYS A 52 3.15 9.31 -7.06
C LYS A 52 2.61 10.26 -6.01
N HIS A 53 2.72 9.86 -4.75
CA HIS A 53 2.14 10.62 -3.64
C HIS A 53 3.20 10.87 -2.59
N PRO A 54 3.98 11.95 -2.74
CA PRO A 54 5.05 12.21 -1.75
C PRO A 54 4.53 12.44 -0.34
N GLN A 55 3.22 12.62 -0.18
CA GLN A 55 2.63 12.76 1.13
C GLN A 55 2.71 11.47 1.94
N ILE A 56 2.91 10.32 1.27
CA ILE A 56 3.00 9.05 1.98
C ILE A 56 4.40 8.93 2.56
N GLN A 57 4.47 8.73 3.86
CA GLN A 57 5.76 8.62 4.55
C GLN A 57 5.78 7.38 5.42
N SER A 58 6.96 6.77 5.52
CA SER A 58 7.11 5.58 6.35
C SER A 58 7.33 5.97 7.81
N ARG A 59 6.85 5.13 8.70
CA ARG A 59 7.04 5.29 10.13
C ARG A 59 7.31 3.92 10.72
N GLY A 60 7.87 3.88 11.91
CA GLY A 60 8.18 2.62 12.57
C GLY A 60 9.51 2.08 12.09
N ALA A 61 9.78 0.85 12.43
CA ALA A 61 11.03 0.21 12.07
C ALA A 61 10.86 -1.29 11.97
N GLY A 62 11.65 -1.90 11.12
CA GLY A 62 11.66 -3.35 10.98
C GLY A 62 10.32 -3.91 10.59
N LYS A 63 9.88 -4.91 11.32
CA LYS A 63 8.63 -5.56 10.99
C LYS A 63 7.42 -4.70 11.28
N ASN A 64 7.60 -3.65 12.04
CA ASN A 64 6.49 -2.78 12.41
C ASN A 64 6.42 -1.53 11.55
N THR A 65 7.07 -1.53 10.41
CA THR A 65 7.03 -0.39 9.52
C THR A 65 5.63 -0.23 8.95
N TYR A 66 5.14 0.98 8.97
CA TYR A 66 3.85 1.29 8.36
C TYR A 66 3.96 2.64 7.68
N TYR A 67 2.96 2.99 6.90
CA TYR A 67 2.98 4.20 6.08
C TYR A 67 1.79 5.05 6.42
N ILE A 68 1.99 6.36 6.46
CA ILE A 68 0.92 7.29 6.80
C ILE A 68 0.86 8.37 5.72
N TRP A 69 -0.26 9.05 5.68
CA TRP A 69 -0.45 10.17 4.77
C TRP A 69 -0.22 11.45 5.56
N VAL A 70 0.75 12.23 5.13
CA VAL A 70 1.09 13.48 5.81
C VAL A 70 0.63 14.62 4.94
N GLU A 71 -0.27 15.42 5.44
CA GLU A 71 -0.74 16.55 4.67
C GLU A 71 0.25 17.68 4.71
N GLN A 72 0.40 18.33 3.59
CA GLN A 72 1.36 19.43 3.49
C GLN A 72 0.68 20.76 3.75
#